data_4f75b289c9ee76942c28158c0936f7ff
#
_entry.id   4f75b289c9ee76942c28158c0936f7ff
#
_cell.length_a   1.000
_cell.length_b   1.000
_cell.length_c   1.000
_cell.angle_alpha   90.00
_cell.angle_beta   90.00
_cell.angle_gamma   90.00
#
_symmetry.space_group_name_H-M   'P 1'
#
loop_
_entity.id
_entity.type
_entity.pdbx_description
1 polymer ?
#
loop_
_entity_poly.entity_id
_entity_poly.type
_entity_poly.pdbx_seq_one_letter_code
_entity_poly.pdbx_strand_id
1 'polypeptide(L)'
;MSLLSFQLPDKIVMEKADDFHGIFTFSPLQPGYGLTIGNAVRRVLLSSLEGYAVTGIKIPGIQHEFSTIDGIVEDVSEIILNLKNVRFKATGENPEKSIVVKFDSKGTLTAQSIEKSTSSFKVLNPKQEICTLSKKVKFTIELRVEKGRGYVTSEENNANSADVDFISVDSVFTPIILSLIHI
;
A
#
# COMPACT_ATOMS: atom_id res chain seq x y z
N MET A 1 -34.65 -34.90 -21.07
CA MET A 1 -33.30 -34.32 -21.14
C MET A 1 -32.76 -34.22 -19.72
N SER A 2 -31.77 -35.03 -19.37
CA SER A 2 -31.07 -34.91 -18.09
C SER A 2 -30.29 -33.59 -18.09
N LEU A 3 -30.72 -32.63 -17.29
CA LEU A 3 -29.92 -31.44 -16.99
C LEU A 3 -28.64 -31.94 -16.33
N LEU A 4 -27.53 -31.93 -17.06
CA LEU A 4 -26.22 -32.21 -16.48
C LEU A 4 -26.01 -31.22 -15.33
N SER A 5 -26.03 -31.75 -14.10
CA SER A 5 -25.79 -30.92 -12.91
C SER A 5 -24.37 -30.35 -13.01
N PHE A 6 -24.28 -29.04 -12.88
CA PHE A 6 -22.98 -28.35 -12.84
C PHE A 6 -22.19 -28.78 -11.61
N GLN A 7 -20.93 -29.21 -11.80
CA GLN A 7 -20.07 -29.64 -10.71
C GLN A 7 -19.47 -28.42 -9.99
N LEU A 8 -19.92 -28.19 -8.78
CA LEU A 8 -19.36 -27.18 -7.88
C LEU A 8 -18.19 -27.79 -7.06
N PRO A 9 -17.26 -26.97 -6.60
CA PRO A 9 -16.20 -27.45 -5.69
C PRO A 9 -16.83 -27.87 -4.35
N ASP A 10 -16.46 -29.05 -3.86
CA ASP A 10 -16.96 -29.56 -2.57
C ASP A 10 -16.41 -28.73 -1.41
N LYS A 11 -15.17 -28.31 -1.52
CA LYS A 11 -14.49 -27.50 -0.50
C LYS A 11 -13.36 -26.67 -1.10
N ILE A 12 -13.05 -25.58 -0.42
CA ILE A 12 -11.87 -24.76 -0.66
C ILE A 12 -10.86 -25.11 0.42
N VAL A 13 -9.71 -25.62 0.03
CA VAL A 13 -8.60 -25.91 0.96
C VAL A 13 -7.63 -24.75 0.94
N MET A 14 -7.39 -24.17 2.10
CA MET A 14 -6.37 -23.14 2.29
C MET A 14 -5.17 -23.76 2.99
N GLU A 15 -4.01 -23.67 2.34
CA GLU A 15 -2.71 -23.99 2.92
C GLU A 15 -2.02 -22.67 3.26
N LYS A 16 -1.67 -22.48 4.52
CA LYS A 16 -0.92 -21.31 4.96
C LYS A 16 0.56 -21.64 4.97
N ALA A 17 1.31 -21.06 4.04
CA ALA A 17 2.76 -21.22 4.00
C ALA A 17 3.45 -20.30 5.04
N ASP A 18 3.03 -19.04 5.14
CA ASP A 18 3.47 -18.06 6.12
C ASP A 18 2.42 -16.94 6.28
N ASP A 19 2.76 -15.85 7.00
CA ASP A 19 1.83 -14.73 7.20
C ASP A 19 1.60 -13.87 5.94
N PHE A 20 2.42 -14.06 4.90
CA PHE A 20 2.41 -13.29 3.66
C PHE A 20 2.09 -14.11 2.42
N HIS A 21 1.99 -15.43 2.54
CA HIS A 21 1.78 -16.34 1.44
C HIS A 21 0.68 -17.35 1.77
N GLY A 22 -0.33 -17.45 0.91
CA GLY A 22 -1.42 -18.41 1.01
C GLY A 22 -1.67 -19.12 -0.32
N ILE A 23 -1.92 -20.42 -0.25
CA ILE A 23 -2.31 -21.25 -1.39
C ILE A 23 -3.76 -21.69 -1.17
N PHE A 24 -4.60 -21.51 -2.19
CA PHE A 24 -6.00 -21.90 -2.16
C PHE A 24 -6.26 -22.91 -3.26
N THR A 25 -6.72 -24.08 -2.89
CA THR A 25 -7.06 -25.17 -3.82
C THR A 25 -8.57 -25.33 -3.92
N PHE A 26 -9.09 -25.26 -5.14
CA PHE A 26 -10.49 -25.45 -5.51
C PHE A 26 -10.63 -26.77 -6.27
N SER A 27 -11.26 -27.77 -5.68
CA SER A 27 -11.51 -29.07 -6.33
C SER A 27 -12.76 -29.76 -5.77
N PRO A 28 -13.45 -30.61 -6.59
CA PRO A 28 -13.31 -30.73 -8.04
C PRO A 28 -13.91 -29.53 -8.78
N LEU A 29 -13.49 -29.30 -10.02
CA LEU A 29 -14.06 -28.29 -10.90
C LEU A 29 -14.38 -28.90 -12.27
N GLN A 30 -15.43 -28.41 -12.91
CA GLN A 30 -15.75 -28.73 -14.29
C GLN A 30 -14.58 -28.34 -15.21
N PRO A 31 -14.22 -29.15 -16.23
CA PRO A 31 -13.20 -28.80 -17.20
C PRO A 31 -13.40 -27.39 -17.78
N GLY A 32 -12.33 -26.57 -17.79
CA GLY A 32 -12.35 -25.18 -18.27
C GLY A 32 -12.72 -24.13 -17.20
N TYR A 33 -13.37 -24.47 -16.10
CA TYR A 33 -13.76 -23.52 -15.07
C TYR A 33 -12.62 -23.05 -14.17
N GLY A 34 -11.54 -23.79 -14.08
CA GLY A 34 -10.37 -23.39 -13.31
C GLY A 34 -9.84 -22.01 -13.72
N LEU A 35 -9.73 -21.76 -15.03
CA LEU A 35 -9.32 -20.48 -15.56
C LEU A 35 -10.30 -19.35 -15.23
N THR A 36 -11.59 -19.61 -15.37
CA THR A 36 -12.66 -18.62 -15.09
C THR A 36 -12.67 -18.21 -13.62
N ILE A 37 -12.68 -19.18 -12.71
CA ILE A 37 -12.69 -18.93 -11.27
C ILE A 37 -11.38 -18.28 -10.83
N GLY A 38 -10.24 -18.80 -11.29
CA GLY A 38 -8.93 -18.28 -10.95
C GLY A 38 -8.78 -16.80 -11.34
N ASN A 39 -9.16 -16.44 -12.57
CA ASN A 39 -9.10 -15.05 -13.02
C ASN A 39 -10.11 -14.15 -12.28
N ALA A 40 -11.31 -14.62 -11.99
CA ALA A 40 -12.29 -13.85 -11.23
C ALA A 40 -11.78 -13.54 -9.82
N VAL A 41 -11.27 -14.54 -9.10
CA VAL A 41 -10.69 -14.38 -7.76
C VAL A 41 -9.47 -13.45 -7.80
N ARG A 42 -8.57 -13.64 -8.77
CA ARG A 42 -7.41 -12.77 -8.96
C ARG A 42 -7.80 -11.30 -9.13
N ARG A 43 -8.79 -11.02 -9.97
CA ARG A 43 -9.28 -9.65 -10.20
C ARG A 43 -9.86 -9.05 -8.94
N VAL A 44 -10.66 -9.80 -8.17
CA VAL A 44 -11.21 -9.34 -6.90
C VAL A 44 -10.09 -9.03 -5.90
N LEU A 45 -9.10 -9.91 -5.76
CA LEU A 45 -7.97 -9.72 -4.85
C LEU A 45 -7.16 -8.46 -5.18
N LEU A 46 -6.92 -8.17 -6.47
CA LEU A 46 -6.09 -7.05 -6.88
C LEU A 46 -6.84 -5.71 -6.93
N SER A 47 -8.16 -5.71 -7.14
CA SER A 47 -8.93 -4.48 -7.37
C SER A 47 -9.92 -4.12 -6.27
N SER A 48 -10.37 -5.08 -5.47
CA SER A 48 -11.53 -4.87 -4.59
C SER A 48 -11.22 -4.90 -3.10
N LEU A 49 -10.04 -5.40 -2.70
CA LEU A 49 -9.64 -5.38 -1.30
C LEU A 49 -9.33 -3.94 -0.86
N GLU A 50 -9.85 -3.61 0.31
CA GLU A 50 -9.61 -2.31 0.93
C GLU A 50 -8.26 -2.28 1.65
N GLY A 51 -7.60 -1.13 1.61
CA GLY A 51 -6.36 -0.90 2.32
C GLY A 51 -6.15 0.58 2.60
N TYR A 52 -5.05 0.88 3.27
CA TYR A 52 -4.61 2.24 3.54
C TYR A 52 -3.28 2.48 2.82
N ALA A 53 -3.18 3.63 2.15
CA ALA A 53 -1.97 4.03 1.44
C ALA A 53 -1.75 5.54 1.56
N VAL A 54 -0.52 5.98 1.30
CA VAL A 54 -0.19 7.39 1.19
C VAL A 54 -0.76 7.92 -0.13
N THR A 55 -1.58 8.97 -0.06
CA THR A 55 -2.19 9.66 -1.22
C THR A 55 -1.53 10.99 -1.54
N GLY A 56 -0.79 11.54 -0.59
CA GLY A 56 -0.07 12.79 -0.77
C GLY A 56 1.00 12.99 0.29
N ILE A 57 2.01 13.76 -0.07
CA ILE A 57 3.08 14.19 0.83
C ILE A 57 3.24 15.69 0.79
N LYS A 58 3.65 16.27 1.91
CA LYS A 58 4.03 17.68 2.01
C LYS A 58 5.35 17.78 2.75
N ILE A 59 6.33 18.43 2.09
CA ILE A 59 7.64 18.69 2.66
C ILE A 59 7.86 20.21 2.60
N PRO A 60 8.13 20.87 3.73
CA PRO A 60 8.34 22.32 3.74
C PRO A 60 9.44 22.76 2.76
N GLY A 61 9.12 23.69 1.89
CA GLY A 61 10.05 24.24 0.88
C GLY A 61 10.18 23.42 -0.42
N ILE A 62 9.43 22.31 -0.56
CA ILE A 62 9.42 21.46 -1.75
C ILE A 62 8.04 21.60 -2.43
N GLN A 63 8.04 21.89 -3.74
CA GLN A 63 6.83 22.10 -4.52
C GLN A 63 6.55 20.99 -5.56
N HIS A 64 7.56 20.16 -5.88
CA HIS A 64 7.43 19.10 -6.88
C HIS A 64 8.35 17.91 -6.55
N GLU A 65 8.00 16.75 -7.07
CA GLU A 65 8.67 15.47 -6.80
C GLU A 65 10.12 15.35 -7.30
N PHE A 66 10.51 16.18 -8.25
CA PHE A 66 11.88 16.15 -8.83
C PHE A 66 12.88 17.01 -8.07
N SER A 67 12.53 17.44 -6.88
CA SER A 67 13.40 18.24 -6.03
C SER A 67 14.36 17.37 -5.22
N THR A 68 15.52 17.93 -4.90
CA THR A 68 16.47 17.35 -3.94
C THR A 68 16.41 18.10 -2.61
N ILE A 69 16.73 17.41 -1.52
CA ILE A 69 16.71 17.96 -0.17
C ILE A 69 18.14 17.97 0.37
N ASP A 70 18.64 19.15 0.78
CA ASP A 70 20.00 19.22 1.32
C ASP A 70 20.15 18.38 2.58
N GLY A 71 21.13 17.48 2.55
CA GLY A 71 21.43 16.57 3.63
C GLY A 71 20.68 15.24 3.63
N ILE A 72 19.80 15.00 2.64
CA ILE A 72 19.22 13.70 2.35
C ILE A 72 19.88 13.12 1.11
N VAL A 73 20.10 11.82 1.08
CA VAL A 73 20.78 11.12 -0.02
C VAL A 73 19.83 10.91 -1.19
N GLU A 74 18.61 10.50 -0.88
CA GLU A 74 17.54 10.21 -1.85
C GLU A 74 16.86 11.51 -2.29
N ASP A 75 16.40 11.57 -3.53
CA ASP A 75 15.52 12.62 -4.02
C ASP A 75 14.07 12.40 -3.55
N VAL A 76 13.21 13.39 -3.79
CA VAL A 76 11.80 13.30 -3.37
C VAL A 76 11.07 12.17 -4.10
N SER A 77 11.42 11.90 -5.37
CA SER A 77 10.83 10.80 -6.16
C SER A 77 11.17 9.43 -5.53
N GLU A 78 12.41 9.22 -5.10
CA GLU A 78 12.83 8.00 -4.41
C GLU A 78 12.13 7.86 -3.05
N ILE A 79 11.99 8.96 -2.30
CA ILE A 79 11.24 8.96 -1.04
C ILE A 79 9.79 8.54 -1.28
N ILE A 80 9.15 9.06 -2.34
CA ILE A 80 7.78 8.68 -2.72
C ILE A 80 7.70 7.19 -3.04
N LEU A 81 8.63 6.66 -3.85
CA LEU A 81 8.66 5.24 -4.20
C LEU A 81 8.83 4.33 -2.97
N ASN A 82 9.66 4.76 -2.01
CA ASN A 82 9.84 4.04 -0.76
C ASN A 82 8.57 4.10 0.12
N LEU A 83 7.90 5.25 0.18
CA LEU A 83 6.64 5.42 0.91
C LEU A 83 5.49 4.57 0.35
N LYS A 84 5.42 4.38 -0.98
CA LYS A 84 4.44 3.48 -1.63
C LYS A 84 4.54 2.03 -1.14
N ASN A 85 5.71 1.62 -0.69
CA ASN A 85 5.93 0.27 -0.16
C ASN A 85 5.50 0.10 1.30
N VAL A 86 5.22 1.20 2.03
CA VAL A 86 4.77 1.13 3.42
C VAL A 86 3.34 0.63 3.49
N ARG A 87 3.09 -0.34 4.37
CA ARG A 87 1.76 -0.93 4.57
C ARG A 87 1.18 -0.50 5.90
N PHE A 88 0.01 0.13 5.86
CA PHE A 88 -0.69 0.68 7.02
C PHE A 88 -1.89 -0.17 7.40
N LYS A 89 -2.12 -0.30 8.71
CA LYS A 89 -3.33 -0.85 9.28
C LYS A 89 -3.91 0.17 10.26
N ALA A 90 -5.16 0.57 10.08
CA ALA A 90 -5.83 1.46 11.03
C ALA A 90 -6.02 0.78 12.39
N THR A 91 -5.84 1.53 13.47
CA THR A 91 -6.03 1.07 14.84
C THR A 91 -7.47 1.32 15.32
N GLY A 92 -8.19 2.27 14.70
CA GLY A 92 -9.58 2.64 15.06
C GLY A 92 -10.48 2.80 13.85
N GLU A 93 -11.76 3.10 14.09
CA GLU A 93 -12.76 3.25 13.02
C GLU A 93 -12.56 4.54 12.19
N ASN A 94 -12.09 5.61 12.80
CA ASN A 94 -11.85 6.91 12.16
C ASN A 94 -10.40 7.36 12.38
N PRO A 95 -9.42 6.82 11.63
CA PRO A 95 -8.04 7.21 11.78
C PRO A 95 -7.81 8.65 11.29
N GLU A 96 -6.90 9.36 11.95
CA GLU A 96 -6.45 10.67 11.51
C GLU A 96 -5.73 10.55 10.16
N LYS A 97 -6.16 11.33 9.17
CA LYS A 97 -5.66 11.20 7.79
C LYS A 97 -4.28 11.81 7.58
N SER A 98 -3.85 12.74 8.43
CA SER A 98 -2.57 13.42 8.33
C SER A 98 -1.61 12.93 9.41
N ILE A 99 -0.39 12.58 9.01
CA ILE A 99 0.68 12.12 9.90
C ILE A 99 1.88 13.02 9.70
N VAL A 100 2.30 13.75 10.74
CA VAL A 100 3.49 14.59 10.70
C VAL A 100 4.66 13.82 11.31
N VAL A 101 5.62 13.46 10.47
CA VAL A 101 6.86 12.79 10.89
C VAL A 101 7.98 13.83 10.98
N LYS A 102 8.63 13.90 12.14
CA LYS A 102 9.78 14.76 12.40
C LYS A 102 10.99 13.91 12.68
N PHE A 103 12.08 14.18 11.98
CA PHE A 103 13.33 13.49 12.14
C PHE A 103 14.48 14.50 12.19
N ASP A 104 15.31 14.45 13.21
CA ASP A 104 16.37 15.44 13.46
C ASP A 104 17.73 14.81 13.75
N SER A 105 17.89 13.52 13.47
CA SER A 105 19.14 12.78 13.68
C SER A 105 19.73 12.30 12.36
N LYS A 106 21.07 12.14 12.33
CA LYS A 106 21.75 11.47 11.23
C LYS A 106 21.38 9.97 11.23
N GLY A 107 21.09 9.40 10.08
CA GLY A 107 20.79 7.98 9.92
C GLY A 107 19.62 7.72 8.97
N THR A 108 19.18 6.48 8.90
CA THR A 108 18.10 6.07 8.02
C THR A 108 16.75 6.26 8.70
N LEU A 109 15.84 6.98 8.04
CA LEU A 109 14.43 7.08 8.41
C LEU A 109 13.73 5.82 7.93
N THR A 110 13.12 5.09 8.84
CA THR A 110 12.36 3.87 8.54
C THR A 110 10.87 4.07 8.80
N ALA A 111 10.07 3.19 8.26
CA ALA A 111 8.61 3.19 8.47
C ALA A 111 8.21 3.06 9.96
N GLN A 112 9.09 2.52 10.81
CA GLN A 112 8.91 2.52 12.27
C GLN A 112 8.80 3.93 12.85
N SER A 113 9.48 4.91 12.26
CA SER A 113 9.40 6.31 12.71
C SER A 113 8.04 6.93 12.41
N ILE A 114 7.38 6.50 11.32
CA ILE A 114 6.00 6.89 11.03
C ILE A 114 5.06 6.34 12.11
N GLU A 115 5.19 5.06 12.45
CA GLU A 115 4.37 4.43 13.49
C GLU A 115 4.49 5.13 14.84
N LYS A 116 5.70 5.57 15.21
CA LYS A 116 5.93 6.33 16.45
C LYS A 116 5.32 7.73 16.44
N SER A 117 5.07 8.30 15.27
CA SER A 117 4.54 9.65 15.10
C SER A 117 3.00 9.70 15.10
N THR A 118 2.33 8.54 15.04
CA THR A 118 0.87 8.46 15.04
C THR A 118 0.37 7.33 15.93
N SER A 119 -0.80 7.52 16.54
CA SER A 119 -1.54 6.46 17.23
C SER A 119 -2.64 5.83 16.38
N SER A 120 -2.96 6.45 15.24
CA SER A 120 -4.09 6.06 14.38
C SER A 120 -3.75 4.89 13.47
N PHE A 121 -2.48 4.69 13.15
CA PHE A 121 -2.02 3.64 12.25
C PHE A 121 -0.89 2.80 12.85
N LYS A 122 -0.97 1.50 12.59
CA LYS A 122 0.12 0.55 12.79
C LYS A 122 0.79 0.28 11.45
N VAL A 123 2.12 0.25 11.42
CA VAL A 123 2.90 -0.10 10.23
C VAL A 123 3.20 -1.60 10.24
N LEU A 124 2.84 -2.29 9.17
CA LEU A 124 3.01 -3.75 9.05
C LEU A 124 4.44 -4.16 8.64
N ASN A 125 5.18 -3.24 7.99
CA ASN A 125 6.56 -3.43 7.56
C ASN A 125 7.50 -2.35 8.13
N PRO A 126 7.77 -2.34 9.45
CA PRO A 126 8.50 -1.26 10.13
C PRO A 126 9.95 -1.10 9.69
N LYS A 127 10.54 -2.12 9.08
CA LYS A 127 11.93 -2.11 8.58
C LYS A 127 12.10 -1.46 7.20
N GLN A 128 10.99 -1.07 6.54
CA GLN A 128 11.06 -0.40 5.24
C GLN A 128 11.82 0.93 5.39
N GLU A 129 12.88 1.07 4.64
CA GLU A 129 13.66 2.30 4.56
C GLU A 129 12.93 3.32 3.69
N ILE A 130 12.96 4.59 4.12
CA ILE A 130 12.28 5.70 3.44
C ILE A 130 13.31 6.65 2.85
N CYS A 131 14.22 7.15 3.68
CA CYS A 131 15.33 7.99 3.25
C CYS A 131 16.48 7.96 4.25
N THR A 132 17.66 8.41 3.81
CA THR A 132 18.91 8.44 4.59
C THR A 132 19.39 9.86 4.76
N LEU A 133 19.52 10.32 6.01
CA LEU A 133 20.08 11.62 6.34
C LEU A 133 21.61 11.52 6.50
N SER A 134 22.34 12.13 5.58
CA SER A 134 23.81 12.19 5.59
C SER A 134 24.36 13.17 6.63
N LYS A 135 23.59 14.20 6.96
CA LYS A 135 23.89 15.24 7.94
C LYS A 135 22.80 15.30 9.00
N LYS A 136 23.08 15.97 10.13
CA LYS A 136 22.05 16.30 11.12
C LYS A 136 21.21 17.47 10.60
N VAL A 137 20.11 17.15 9.94
CA VAL A 137 19.15 18.12 9.39
C VAL A 137 17.79 17.85 10.04
N LYS A 138 17.05 18.92 10.33
CA LYS A 138 15.66 18.79 10.76
C LYS A 138 14.80 18.49 9.53
N PHE A 139 14.41 17.26 9.37
CA PHE A 139 13.54 16.82 8.29
C PHE A 139 12.11 16.64 8.83
N THR A 140 11.17 17.28 8.18
CA THR A 140 9.74 17.15 8.50
C THR A 140 9.01 16.78 7.23
N ILE A 141 8.23 15.72 7.29
CA ILE A 141 7.33 15.29 6.21
C ILE A 141 5.93 15.08 6.79
N GLU A 142 4.95 15.62 6.12
CA GLU A 142 3.54 15.36 6.40
C GLU A 142 3.02 14.39 5.35
N LEU A 143 2.43 13.30 5.81
CA LEU A 143 1.88 12.23 5.00
C LEU A 143 0.36 12.28 5.09
N ARG A 144 -0.33 12.25 3.95
CA ARG A 144 -1.77 12.02 3.90
C ARG A 144 -2.00 10.53 3.64
N VAL A 145 -2.67 9.86 4.57
CA VAL A 145 -3.00 8.43 4.48
C VAL A 145 -4.50 8.29 4.38
N GLU A 146 -4.96 7.61 3.34
CA GLU A 146 -6.39 7.43 3.09
C GLU A 146 -6.74 5.95 2.87
N LYS A 147 -8.01 5.64 3.01
CA LYS A 147 -8.58 4.33 2.73
C LYS A 147 -9.06 4.29 1.29
N GLY A 148 -8.70 3.24 0.56
CA GLY A 148 -9.13 3.05 -0.82
C GLY A 148 -9.09 1.59 -1.25
N ARG A 149 -9.19 1.37 -2.56
CA ARG A 149 -9.19 0.03 -3.20
C ARG A 149 -8.32 0.04 -4.44
N GLY A 150 -7.64 -1.07 -4.69
CA GLY A 150 -6.86 -1.26 -5.91
C GLY A 150 -5.71 -0.25 -6.05
N TYR A 151 -5.66 0.42 -7.20
CA TYR A 151 -4.66 1.43 -7.55
C TYR A 151 -5.37 2.73 -7.98
N VAL A 152 -4.92 3.84 -7.45
CA VAL A 152 -5.42 5.20 -7.78
C VAL A 152 -4.24 6.06 -8.20
N THR A 153 -4.37 6.76 -9.32
CA THR A 153 -3.32 7.62 -9.86
C THR A 153 -3.17 8.92 -9.05
N SER A 154 -2.01 9.56 -9.17
CA SER A 154 -1.76 10.87 -8.56
C SER A 154 -2.72 11.95 -9.09
N GLU A 155 -3.11 11.88 -10.36
CA GLU A 155 -4.09 12.79 -10.97
C GLU A 155 -5.47 12.66 -10.31
N GLU A 156 -5.95 11.44 -10.09
CA GLU A 156 -7.22 11.18 -9.39
C GLU A 156 -7.14 11.61 -7.92
N ASN A 157 -6.02 11.35 -7.23
CA ASN A 157 -5.81 11.80 -5.87
C ASN A 157 -5.77 13.33 -5.78
N ASN A 158 -5.19 14.01 -6.77
CA ASN A 158 -5.16 15.47 -6.84
C ASN A 158 -6.56 16.05 -7.06
N ALA A 159 -7.35 15.48 -7.98
CA ALA A 159 -8.72 15.93 -8.24
C ALA A 159 -9.63 15.79 -7.01
N ASN A 160 -9.38 14.81 -6.15
CA ASN A 160 -10.13 14.54 -4.92
C ASN A 160 -9.63 15.35 -3.71
N SER A 161 -8.46 16.01 -3.82
CA SER A 161 -7.87 16.77 -2.72
C SER A 161 -8.18 18.26 -2.84
N ALA A 162 -8.64 18.86 -1.75
CA ALA A 162 -8.86 20.30 -1.66
C ALA A 162 -7.56 21.10 -1.36
N ASP A 163 -6.49 20.42 -0.96
CA ASP A 163 -5.24 21.04 -0.51
C ASP A 163 -4.21 21.07 -1.63
N VAL A 164 -3.94 22.24 -2.16
CA VAL A 164 -2.97 22.50 -3.23
C VAL A 164 -1.51 22.30 -2.76
N ASP A 165 -1.26 22.33 -1.46
CA ASP A 165 0.07 22.27 -0.86
C ASP A 165 0.68 20.84 -0.80
N PHE A 166 -0.11 19.80 -1.12
CA PHE A 166 0.35 18.43 -1.13
C PHE A 166 0.79 18.00 -2.53
N ILE A 167 1.92 17.35 -2.61
CA ILE A 167 2.35 16.58 -3.78
C ILE A 167 1.53 15.29 -3.78
N SER A 168 0.62 15.14 -4.74
CA SER A 168 -0.20 13.94 -4.88
C SER A 168 0.63 12.77 -5.35
N VAL A 169 0.37 11.60 -4.77
CA VAL A 169 1.13 10.37 -5.01
C VAL A 169 0.20 9.27 -5.49
N ASP A 170 0.67 8.47 -6.47
CA ASP A 170 -0.06 7.25 -6.86
C ASP A 170 -0.15 6.30 -5.67
N SER A 171 -1.34 5.78 -5.42
CA SER A 171 -1.62 4.98 -4.24
C SER A 171 -1.94 3.54 -4.58
N VAL A 172 -1.24 2.61 -3.93
CA VAL A 172 -1.48 1.16 -4.03
C VAL A 172 -2.16 0.70 -2.75
N PHE A 173 -3.50 0.61 -2.78
CA PHE A 173 -4.31 0.24 -1.61
C PHE A 173 -4.38 -1.27 -1.40
N THR A 174 -4.24 -2.06 -2.49
CA THR A 174 -4.29 -3.52 -2.38
C THR A 174 -3.13 -4.05 -1.55
N PRO A 175 -3.39 -4.96 -0.58
CA PRO A 175 -2.33 -5.63 0.16
C PRO A 175 -1.65 -6.74 -0.65
N ILE A 176 -2.24 -7.14 -1.79
CA ILE A 176 -1.75 -8.25 -2.62
C ILE A 176 -0.70 -7.75 -3.60
N ILE A 177 0.51 -8.28 -3.49
CA ILE A 177 1.64 -7.95 -4.37
C ILE A 177 1.68 -8.86 -5.58
N LEU A 178 1.40 -10.17 -5.40
CA LEU A 178 1.48 -11.18 -6.44
C LEU A 178 0.31 -12.16 -6.33
N SER A 179 -0.30 -12.48 -7.47
CA SER A 179 -1.29 -13.55 -7.57
C SER A 179 -0.94 -14.45 -8.75
N LEU A 180 -0.78 -15.74 -8.49
CA LEU A 180 -0.51 -16.78 -9.47
C LEU A 180 -1.71 -17.73 -9.56
N ILE A 181 -1.91 -18.30 -10.76
CA ILE A 181 -2.94 -19.30 -11.04
C ILE A 181 -2.24 -20.52 -11.62
N HIS A 182 -2.48 -21.67 -11.01
CA HIS A 182 -2.03 -22.97 -11.51
C HIS A 182 -3.27 -23.84 -11.78
N ILE A 183 -3.30 -24.49 -12.94
CA ILE A 183 -4.40 -25.36 -13.39
C ILE A 183 -3.85 -26.73 -13.75
#